data_a358b97e8faf21df75e6033ccaeb72e3
#
_entry.id   a358b97e8faf21df75e6033ccaeb72e3
#
_cell.length_a   1.000
_cell.length_b   1.000
_cell.length_c   1.000
_cell.angle_alpha   90.00
_cell.angle_beta   90.00
_cell.angle_gamma   90.00
#
_symmetry.space_group_name_H-M   'P 1'
#
loop_
_entity.id
_entity.type
_entity.pdbx_description
1 polymer ?
#
loop_
_entity_poly.entity_id
_entity_poly.type
_entity_poly.pdbx_seq_one_letter_code
_entity_poly.pdbx_strand_id
1 'polypeptide(L)'
;MKFKKPFLFLAALVTSFLVASALTTVSKPNNYSESYPAVVCPPTLNGLTSQISISSRKTQYQRLENRSSKTVPFKALRFPVSKDSLVISAQGTTPLIWQSRTGSWAGGTLCSGPSAAAWFVGGTANVTSRGRLILINSGLSDAIVDIQSYTENAKQPIKSVNLKSKNYMQLSLDSLAPGDKALAVQVIPRSGRVNAFMIDEQGAGLKALGGDFVNSYSNASKELVIPAIPNQLPKKGEKASGAHTLRILTPGDVNTTFTLEVLSADGKFIPVGMSSRSIDAGVVSEFSFEPKISASAFAVRITSPEPIVASVSSSVTISRHKDFVWSTATPPLTPMSVAVTGLSPLIAFAGDSIAVKVQAKLVNGKTVSASVKGSDIATWRVPANARSITIVSSSKGVFAGALIASTNGYGFIPIVNGSALTRVEVPNSNIRVLNP
;
A
#
# COMPACT_ATOMS: atom_id res chain seq x y z
N MET A 1 -52.01 -11.10 -67.25
CA MET A 1 -51.40 -10.10 -66.36
C MET A 1 -51.71 -10.31 -64.89
N LYS A 2 -51.34 -11.43 -64.27
CA LYS A 2 -51.64 -11.71 -62.85
C LYS A 2 -50.40 -12.06 -61.94
N PHE A 3 -49.20 -11.87 -62.44
CA PHE A 3 -47.94 -12.21 -61.71
C PHE A 3 -47.22 -11.05 -61.04
N LYS A 4 -47.69 -9.83 -61.10
CA LYS A 4 -47.00 -8.65 -60.54
C LYS A 4 -47.16 -8.48 -59.04
N LYS A 5 -48.28 -8.94 -58.44
CA LYS A 5 -48.53 -8.75 -57.00
C LYS A 5 -47.63 -9.59 -56.06
N PRO A 6 -47.36 -10.89 -56.32
CA PRO A 6 -46.48 -11.66 -55.44
C PRO A 6 -45.03 -11.21 -55.51
N PHE A 7 -44.56 -10.69 -56.63
CA PHE A 7 -43.19 -10.19 -56.81
C PHE A 7 -42.96 -8.90 -56.02
N LEU A 8 -43.95 -8.00 -56.02
CA LEU A 8 -43.89 -6.78 -55.19
C LEU A 8 -43.87 -7.06 -53.69
N PHE A 9 -44.63 -8.09 -53.27
CA PHE A 9 -44.63 -8.52 -51.85
C PHE A 9 -43.32 -9.15 -51.43
N LEU A 10 -42.71 -9.96 -52.27
CA LEU A 10 -41.37 -10.57 -52.06
C LEU A 10 -40.28 -9.51 -52.01
N ALA A 11 -40.32 -8.52 -52.91
CA ALA A 11 -39.39 -7.41 -52.94
C ALA A 11 -39.49 -6.54 -51.66
N ALA A 12 -40.73 -6.26 -51.16
CA ALA A 12 -40.92 -5.53 -49.94
C ALA A 12 -40.47 -6.31 -48.68
N LEU A 13 -40.63 -7.62 -48.66
CA LEU A 13 -40.12 -8.50 -47.61
C LEU A 13 -38.57 -8.56 -47.57
N VAL A 14 -37.95 -8.69 -48.74
CA VAL A 14 -36.47 -8.68 -48.84
C VAL A 14 -35.89 -7.32 -48.46
N THR A 15 -36.50 -6.23 -48.90
CA THR A 15 -36.05 -4.85 -48.50
C THR A 15 -36.23 -4.63 -47.00
N SER A 16 -37.37 -5.06 -46.40
CA SER A 16 -37.58 -4.93 -44.94
C SER A 16 -36.57 -5.76 -44.16
N PHE A 17 -36.25 -6.96 -44.64
CA PHE A 17 -35.24 -7.83 -44.01
C PHE A 17 -33.83 -7.26 -44.13
N LEU A 18 -33.44 -6.69 -45.26
CA LEU A 18 -32.16 -6.00 -45.46
C LEU A 18 -32.07 -4.72 -44.61
N VAL A 19 -33.12 -3.96 -44.50
CA VAL A 19 -33.13 -2.78 -43.62
C VAL A 19 -33.12 -3.19 -42.14
N ALA A 20 -33.84 -4.23 -41.74
CA ALA A 20 -33.78 -4.75 -40.38
C ALA A 20 -32.41 -5.33 -40.04
N SER A 21 -31.78 -6.08 -40.94
CA SER A 21 -30.43 -6.61 -40.75
C SER A 21 -29.38 -5.51 -40.70
N ALA A 22 -29.51 -4.46 -41.51
CA ALA A 22 -28.63 -3.29 -41.44
C ALA A 22 -28.79 -2.48 -40.14
N LEU A 23 -29.99 -2.46 -39.55
CA LEU A 23 -30.27 -1.81 -38.27
C LEU A 23 -29.83 -2.65 -37.06
N THR A 24 -29.81 -3.99 -37.18
CA THR A 24 -29.39 -4.88 -36.10
C THR A 24 -27.86 -5.08 -36.02
N THR A 25 -27.10 -4.70 -37.03
CA THR A 25 -25.64 -4.82 -37.06
C THR A 25 -24.90 -3.69 -36.35
N VAL A 26 -25.58 -2.76 -35.69
CA VAL A 26 -24.93 -1.70 -34.92
C VAL A 26 -24.97 -1.96 -33.41
N SER A 27 -24.75 -3.19 -33.01
CA SER A 27 -24.14 -3.47 -31.71
C SER A 27 -22.63 -3.27 -31.88
N LYS A 28 -22.18 -2.01 -31.84
CA LYS A 28 -20.75 -1.73 -31.73
C LYS A 28 -20.29 -2.41 -30.45
N PRO A 29 -19.19 -3.19 -30.49
CA PRO A 29 -18.61 -3.75 -29.27
C PRO A 29 -18.36 -2.56 -28.34
N ASN A 30 -18.75 -2.69 -27.07
CA ASN A 30 -18.50 -1.68 -26.05
C ASN A 30 -17.01 -1.29 -26.13
N ASN A 31 -16.74 -0.06 -26.51
CA ASN A 31 -15.37 0.44 -26.57
C ASN A 31 -14.92 0.72 -25.15
N TYR A 32 -14.03 -0.11 -24.64
CA TYR A 32 -13.38 0.14 -23.37
C TYR A 32 -12.07 0.90 -23.57
N SER A 33 -11.87 1.93 -22.78
CA SER A 33 -10.55 2.54 -22.60
C SER A 33 -9.87 1.87 -21.41
N GLU A 34 -8.73 1.27 -21.64
CA GLU A 34 -7.91 0.66 -20.60
C GLU A 34 -6.73 1.57 -20.30
N SER A 35 -6.56 1.92 -19.03
CA SER A 35 -5.45 2.76 -18.60
C SER A 35 -4.97 2.39 -17.20
N TYR A 36 -3.67 2.61 -16.97
CA TYR A 36 -3.12 2.58 -15.62
C TYR A 36 -3.16 4.01 -15.05
N PRO A 37 -3.87 4.25 -13.93
CA PRO A 37 -3.85 5.55 -13.29
C PRO A 37 -2.43 5.91 -12.89
N ALA A 38 -2.10 7.19 -12.99
CA ALA A 38 -0.84 7.70 -12.46
C ALA A 38 -0.79 7.51 -10.95
N VAL A 39 0.37 7.12 -10.44
CA VAL A 39 0.66 7.00 -9.02
C VAL A 39 1.44 8.20 -8.53
N VAL A 40 1.31 8.48 -7.25
CA VAL A 40 2.00 9.59 -6.57
C VAL A 40 2.97 9.02 -5.54
N CYS A 41 4.18 9.56 -5.53
CA CYS A 41 5.19 9.25 -4.54
C CYS A 41 5.39 10.44 -3.59
N PRO A 42 5.61 10.20 -2.29
CA PRO A 42 5.83 11.28 -1.33
C PRO A 42 7.13 12.04 -1.62
N PRO A 43 7.21 13.32 -1.20
CA PRO A 43 8.43 14.11 -1.28
C PRO A 43 9.48 13.60 -0.29
N THR A 44 10.73 14.00 -0.47
CA THR A 44 11.78 13.78 0.52
C THR A 44 11.64 14.80 1.65
N LEU A 45 11.49 14.33 2.87
CA LEU A 45 11.43 15.21 4.05
C LEU A 45 12.81 15.79 4.38
N ASN A 46 12.82 16.91 5.12
CA ASN A 46 14.05 17.58 5.52
C ASN A 46 14.96 16.64 6.34
N GLY A 47 16.22 16.59 5.95
CA GLY A 47 17.25 15.75 6.60
C GLY A 47 17.18 14.27 6.22
N LEU A 48 16.32 13.88 5.28
CA LEU A 48 16.30 12.53 4.70
C LEU A 48 16.95 12.52 3.31
N THR A 49 17.43 11.36 2.93
CA THR A 49 17.77 11.02 1.55
C THR A 49 16.71 10.09 0.98
N SER A 50 16.38 10.24 -0.28
CA SER A 50 15.32 9.48 -0.91
C SER A 50 15.70 8.98 -2.28
N GLN A 51 15.34 7.73 -2.58
CA GLN A 51 15.54 7.13 -3.88
C GLN A 51 14.29 6.37 -4.30
N ILE A 52 13.90 6.56 -5.54
CA ILE A 52 12.81 5.81 -6.16
C ILE A 52 13.36 4.69 -7.04
N SER A 53 12.75 3.52 -6.94
CA SER A 53 12.98 2.38 -7.83
C SER A 53 11.89 2.36 -8.90
N ILE A 54 12.29 2.23 -10.16
CA ILE A 54 11.40 2.09 -11.32
C ILE A 54 11.84 0.91 -12.17
N SER A 55 10.92 0.35 -12.97
CA SER A 55 11.19 -0.83 -13.80
C SER A 55 11.72 -0.48 -15.20
N SER A 56 11.53 0.76 -15.67
CA SER A 56 11.92 1.20 -17.01
C SER A 56 12.28 2.68 -17.04
N ARG A 57 13.38 3.03 -17.72
CA ARG A 57 13.76 4.43 -17.95
C ARG A 57 12.75 5.19 -18.83
N LYS A 58 11.92 4.47 -19.60
CA LYS A 58 10.84 5.06 -20.40
C LYS A 58 9.65 5.51 -19.54
N THR A 59 9.56 5.06 -18.27
CA THR A 59 8.57 5.54 -17.32
C THR A 59 8.71 7.04 -17.15
N GLN A 60 7.59 7.76 -17.27
CA GLN A 60 7.56 9.21 -17.22
C GLN A 60 7.07 9.70 -15.86
N TYR A 61 7.58 10.85 -15.46
CA TYR A 61 7.15 11.51 -14.24
C TYR A 61 6.99 13.02 -14.44
N GLN A 62 6.18 13.63 -13.60
CA GLN A 62 6.00 15.07 -13.44
C GLN A 62 6.24 15.45 -11.98
N ARG A 63 6.90 16.57 -11.72
CA ARG A 63 7.02 17.15 -10.39
C ARG A 63 5.75 17.91 -10.05
N LEU A 64 5.21 17.69 -8.84
CA LEU A 64 3.91 18.23 -8.49
C LEU A 64 3.92 19.75 -8.29
N GLU A 65 4.93 20.28 -7.60
CA GLU A 65 5.01 21.71 -7.23
C GLU A 65 5.25 22.64 -8.40
N ASN A 66 5.86 22.14 -9.46
CA ASN A 66 6.07 22.92 -10.66
C ASN A 66 4.88 22.77 -11.61
N ARG A 67 3.89 23.69 -11.51
CA ARG A 67 2.67 23.68 -12.35
C ARG A 67 2.96 23.70 -13.84
N SER A 68 4.12 24.20 -14.25
CA SER A 68 4.59 24.20 -15.64
C SER A 68 5.52 23.04 -15.98
N SER A 69 5.78 22.10 -15.04
CA SER A 69 6.69 20.99 -15.28
C SER A 69 6.17 20.08 -16.39
N LYS A 70 7.00 19.90 -17.38
CA LYS A 70 6.74 18.91 -18.44
C LYS A 70 6.94 17.51 -17.89
N THR A 71 6.20 16.54 -18.43
CA THR A 71 6.43 15.13 -18.19
C THR A 71 7.76 14.71 -18.81
N VAL A 72 8.63 14.10 -18.02
CA VAL A 72 9.98 13.71 -18.46
C VAL A 72 10.26 12.24 -18.09
N PRO A 73 11.08 11.53 -18.90
CA PRO A 73 11.48 10.17 -18.58
C PRO A 73 12.54 10.16 -17.47
N PHE A 74 12.61 9.05 -16.71
CA PHE A 74 13.65 8.86 -15.71
C PHE A 74 15.03 8.65 -16.33
N LYS A 75 16.05 9.28 -15.74
CA LYS A 75 17.45 9.12 -16.19
C LYS A 75 18.07 7.80 -15.75
N ALA A 76 17.61 7.21 -14.64
CA ALA A 76 18.12 5.98 -14.06
C ALA A 76 17.00 5.13 -13.48
N LEU A 77 17.20 3.81 -13.38
CA LEU A 77 16.23 2.88 -12.76
C LEU A 77 16.12 3.06 -11.24
N ARG A 78 17.16 3.56 -10.60
CA ARG A 78 17.16 4.06 -9.24
C ARG A 78 17.51 5.54 -9.27
N PHE A 79 16.58 6.37 -8.87
CA PHE A 79 16.65 7.81 -9.10
C PHE A 79 16.47 8.58 -7.79
N PRO A 80 17.35 9.55 -7.49
CA PRO A 80 17.22 10.37 -6.29
C PRO A 80 16.00 11.29 -6.41
N VAL A 81 15.21 11.34 -5.33
CA VAL A 81 14.04 12.22 -5.23
C VAL A 81 14.39 13.41 -4.37
N SER A 82 13.99 14.59 -4.82
CA SER A 82 14.14 15.86 -4.09
C SER A 82 12.91 16.14 -3.20
N LYS A 83 12.77 17.39 -2.78
CA LYS A 83 11.64 17.83 -1.95
C LYS A 83 10.27 17.75 -2.64
N ASP A 84 10.23 17.61 -3.97
CA ASP A 84 8.97 17.58 -4.73
C ASP A 84 8.35 16.18 -4.70
N SER A 85 7.01 16.11 -4.60
CA SER A 85 6.26 14.89 -4.88
C SER A 85 6.31 14.58 -6.38
N LEU A 86 6.33 13.29 -6.72
CA LEU A 86 6.35 12.84 -8.12
C LEU A 86 5.03 12.19 -8.51
N VAL A 87 4.46 12.63 -9.63
CA VAL A 87 3.33 11.96 -10.29
C VAL A 87 3.90 11.12 -11.43
N ILE A 88 3.66 9.81 -11.42
CA ILE A 88 4.33 8.83 -12.28
C ILE A 88 3.32 8.04 -13.08
N SER A 89 3.54 7.94 -14.40
CA SER A 89 2.83 7.01 -15.28
C SER A 89 3.44 5.61 -15.13
N ALA A 90 2.96 4.83 -14.17
CA ALA A 90 3.59 3.58 -13.75
C ALA A 90 3.40 2.40 -14.71
N GLN A 91 2.48 2.46 -15.66
CA GLN A 91 2.23 1.44 -16.69
C GLN A 91 2.15 0.00 -16.13
N GLY A 92 1.44 -0.18 -15.01
CA GLY A 92 1.24 -1.48 -14.37
C GLY A 92 2.37 -1.97 -13.46
N THR A 93 3.51 -1.27 -13.38
CA THR A 93 4.56 -1.58 -12.39
C THR A 93 4.61 -0.48 -11.34
N THR A 94 4.27 -0.80 -10.10
CA THR A 94 4.23 0.15 -9.00
C THR A 94 5.65 0.56 -8.59
N PRO A 95 6.02 1.85 -8.65
CA PRO A 95 7.30 2.34 -8.14
C PRO A 95 7.35 2.24 -6.61
N LEU A 96 8.57 2.07 -6.08
CA LEU A 96 8.86 2.02 -4.66
C LEU A 96 9.81 3.16 -4.31
N ILE A 97 9.46 3.94 -3.29
CA ILE A 97 10.34 4.95 -2.72
C ILE A 97 10.96 4.44 -1.42
N TRP A 98 12.26 4.66 -1.27
CA TRP A 98 13.05 4.32 -0.09
C TRP A 98 13.67 5.59 0.45
N GLN A 99 13.38 5.91 1.71
CA GLN A 99 13.92 7.08 2.41
C GLN A 99 14.79 6.62 3.57
N SER A 100 15.81 7.41 3.89
CA SER A 100 16.67 7.11 5.03
C SER A 100 17.22 8.38 5.67
N ARG A 101 17.45 8.29 6.98
CA ARG A 101 18.28 9.21 7.76
C ARG A 101 19.62 8.51 8.03
N THR A 102 20.68 9.07 7.51
CA THR A 102 22.02 8.49 7.64
C THR A 102 22.35 8.15 9.10
N GLY A 103 22.77 6.91 9.35
CA GLY A 103 23.17 6.42 10.67
C GLY A 103 22.03 6.30 11.69
N SER A 104 20.77 6.32 11.26
CA SER A 104 19.62 6.28 12.18
C SER A 104 18.56 5.27 11.75
N TRP A 105 17.94 5.45 10.60
CA TRP A 105 16.85 4.60 10.13
C TRP A 105 16.69 4.62 8.61
N ALA A 106 15.98 3.63 8.09
CA ALA A 106 15.53 3.63 6.71
C ALA A 106 14.23 2.86 6.58
N GLY A 107 13.34 3.37 5.74
CA GLY A 107 12.06 2.74 5.47
C GLY A 107 11.57 3.03 4.06
N GLY A 108 10.48 2.40 3.66
CA GLY A 108 9.96 2.57 2.33
C GLY A 108 8.45 2.46 2.22
N THR A 109 7.94 2.93 1.08
CA THR A 109 6.53 2.80 0.73
C THR A 109 6.37 2.68 -0.77
N LEU A 110 5.24 2.09 -1.19
CA LEU A 110 4.85 2.09 -2.60
C LEU A 110 4.25 3.44 -2.96
N CYS A 111 4.54 3.91 -4.17
CA CYS A 111 3.78 5.01 -4.74
C CYS A 111 2.36 4.52 -5.06
N SER A 112 1.34 5.30 -4.73
CA SER A 112 -0.05 4.87 -4.80
C SER A 112 -0.92 5.79 -5.65
N GLY A 113 -2.02 5.25 -6.16
CA GLY A 113 -3.12 6.06 -6.69
C GLY A 113 -3.87 6.77 -5.55
N PRO A 114 -4.71 7.76 -5.87
CA PRO A 114 -5.60 8.39 -4.89
C PRO A 114 -6.55 7.35 -4.27
N SER A 115 -6.81 7.48 -2.97
CA SER A 115 -7.71 6.59 -2.24
C SER A 115 -8.90 7.34 -1.64
N ALA A 116 -10.03 6.65 -1.48
CA ALA A 116 -11.21 7.19 -0.82
C ALA A 116 -11.04 7.24 0.71
N ALA A 117 -10.23 6.34 1.26
CA ALA A 117 -9.86 6.30 2.66
C ALA A 117 -8.50 5.63 2.83
N ALA A 118 -7.75 6.02 3.86
CA ALA A 118 -6.50 5.39 4.23
C ALA A 118 -6.39 5.32 5.76
N TRP A 119 -6.12 4.13 6.28
CA TRP A 119 -5.80 3.89 7.68
C TRP A 119 -4.30 3.76 7.87
N PHE A 120 -3.78 4.50 8.83
CA PHE A 120 -2.41 4.41 9.33
C PHE A 120 -2.46 4.00 10.80
N VAL A 121 -2.07 2.78 11.10
CA VAL A 121 -2.01 2.29 12.49
C VAL A 121 -0.54 2.24 12.89
N GLY A 122 -0.12 3.24 13.64
CA GLY A 122 1.28 3.48 13.96
C GLY A 122 1.53 4.96 14.18
N GLY A 123 2.78 5.29 14.44
CA GLY A 123 3.17 6.66 14.72
C GLY A 123 3.08 7.03 16.20
N THR A 124 3.83 8.05 16.55
CA THR A 124 3.97 8.56 17.90
C THR A 124 3.84 10.07 17.86
N ALA A 125 2.94 10.60 18.68
CA ALA A 125 2.70 12.05 18.81
C ALA A 125 3.41 12.66 20.06
N ASN A 126 4.39 11.96 20.59
CA ASN A 126 5.22 12.46 21.70
C ASN A 126 5.99 13.71 21.28
N VAL A 127 6.24 14.63 22.23
CA VAL A 127 6.93 15.92 22.03
C VAL A 127 8.31 15.77 21.35
N THR A 128 9.01 14.66 21.52
CA THR A 128 10.30 14.39 20.88
C THR A 128 10.19 13.65 19.54
N SER A 129 8.98 13.30 19.13
CA SER A 129 8.71 12.65 17.83
C SER A 129 8.81 13.66 16.67
N ARG A 130 9.31 13.20 15.54
CA ARG A 130 9.37 13.96 14.28
C ARG A 130 8.49 13.38 13.19
N GLY A 131 7.57 12.49 13.57
CA GLY A 131 6.64 11.84 12.65
C GLY A 131 5.80 12.86 11.87
N ARG A 132 5.45 12.49 10.64
CA ARG A 132 4.69 13.36 9.71
C ARG A 132 3.63 12.56 8.96
N LEU A 133 2.44 13.17 8.88
CA LEU A 133 1.41 12.82 7.91
C LEU A 133 1.57 13.72 6.69
N ILE A 134 1.69 13.14 5.51
CA ILE A 134 1.90 13.84 4.23
C ILE A 134 0.66 13.62 3.38
N LEU A 135 -0.05 14.71 3.04
CA LEU A 135 -1.22 14.72 2.17
C LEU A 135 -0.84 15.36 0.85
N ILE A 136 -1.14 14.70 -0.27
CA ILE A 136 -0.75 15.16 -1.60
C ILE A 136 -1.99 15.22 -2.50
N ASN A 137 -2.31 16.40 -3.02
CA ASN A 137 -3.36 16.59 -4.00
C ASN A 137 -2.76 16.65 -5.41
N SER A 138 -2.86 15.56 -6.15
CA SER A 138 -2.44 15.50 -7.56
C SER A 138 -3.50 16.00 -8.54
N GLY A 139 -4.69 16.39 -8.05
CA GLY A 139 -5.81 16.88 -8.86
C GLY A 139 -5.65 18.32 -9.33
N LEU A 140 -6.57 18.73 -10.20
CA LEU A 140 -6.61 20.08 -10.78
C LEU A 140 -7.43 21.07 -9.94
N SER A 141 -8.21 20.59 -8.98
CA SER A 141 -9.02 21.38 -8.04
C SER A 141 -8.52 21.18 -6.62
N ASP A 142 -8.84 22.13 -5.75
CA ASP A 142 -8.59 22.01 -4.32
C ASP A 142 -9.34 20.81 -3.73
N ALA A 143 -8.77 20.20 -2.71
CA ALA A 143 -9.32 19.03 -2.04
C ALA A 143 -9.60 19.34 -0.57
N ILE A 144 -10.70 18.79 -0.05
CA ILE A 144 -11.03 18.82 1.38
C ILE A 144 -10.75 17.42 1.93
N VAL A 145 -9.99 17.36 3.00
CA VAL A 145 -9.56 16.11 3.64
C VAL A 145 -9.88 16.15 5.11
N ASP A 146 -10.62 15.15 5.58
CA ASP A 146 -10.84 14.92 7.00
C ASP A 146 -9.79 13.96 7.53
N ILE A 147 -9.27 14.28 8.70
CA ILE A 147 -8.30 13.49 9.44
C ILE A 147 -8.93 13.15 10.79
N GLN A 148 -9.21 11.89 11.01
CA GLN A 148 -9.68 11.36 12.28
C GLN A 148 -8.54 10.65 12.98
N SER A 149 -8.13 11.15 14.13
CA SER A 149 -7.09 10.53 14.95
C SER A 149 -7.71 9.80 16.13
N TYR A 150 -7.07 8.71 16.52
CA TYR A 150 -7.39 7.90 17.70
C TYR A 150 -6.11 7.68 18.49
N THR A 151 -6.21 7.73 19.79
CA THR A 151 -5.07 7.58 20.71
C THR A 151 -5.37 6.52 21.79
N GLU A 152 -4.39 6.23 22.62
CA GLU A 152 -4.58 5.38 23.81
C GLU A 152 -5.54 6.00 24.84
N ASN A 153 -5.86 7.29 24.73
CA ASN A 153 -6.74 7.99 25.65
C ASN A 153 -8.16 8.15 25.11
N ALA A 154 -8.29 8.55 23.83
CA ALA A 154 -9.60 8.81 23.21
C ALA A 154 -9.51 8.98 21.68
N LYS A 155 -10.68 8.94 21.07
CA LYS A 155 -10.93 9.44 19.71
C LYS A 155 -10.84 10.97 19.74
N GLN A 156 -9.99 11.55 18.89
CA GLN A 156 -9.78 12.98 18.79
C GLN A 156 -10.84 13.63 17.90
N PRO A 157 -11.10 14.94 18.02
CA PRO A 157 -11.93 15.67 17.07
C PRO A 157 -11.42 15.57 15.64
N ILE A 158 -12.33 15.56 14.66
CA ILE A 158 -11.98 15.54 13.24
C ILE A 158 -11.28 16.86 12.88
N LYS A 159 -10.10 16.76 12.27
CA LYS A 159 -9.37 17.89 11.71
C LYS A 159 -9.59 17.93 10.20
N SER A 160 -10.36 18.91 9.71
CA SER A 160 -10.54 19.12 8.27
C SER A 160 -9.49 20.08 7.74
N VAL A 161 -8.87 19.76 6.62
CA VAL A 161 -7.87 20.59 5.95
C VAL A 161 -8.23 20.82 4.48
N ASN A 162 -7.94 22.02 3.99
CA ASN A 162 -8.04 22.35 2.57
C ASN A 162 -6.66 22.23 1.94
N LEU A 163 -6.53 21.34 0.96
CA LEU A 163 -5.30 21.03 0.25
C LEU A 163 -5.37 21.58 -1.17
N LYS A 164 -4.56 22.57 -1.48
CA LYS A 164 -4.51 23.22 -2.79
C LYS A 164 -4.25 22.22 -3.92
N SER A 165 -4.78 22.52 -5.11
CA SER A 165 -4.51 21.73 -6.31
C SER A 165 -3.02 21.67 -6.61
N LYS A 166 -2.54 20.50 -7.08
CA LYS A 166 -1.13 20.24 -7.40
C LYS A 166 -0.15 20.68 -6.30
N ASN A 167 -0.50 20.36 -5.06
CA ASN A 167 0.29 20.72 -3.90
C ASN A 167 0.28 19.61 -2.86
N TYR A 168 1.15 19.69 -1.87
CA TYR A 168 1.14 18.81 -0.72
C TYR A 168 1.23 19.58 0.61
N MET A 169 0.81 18.93 1.67
CA MET A 169 0.87 19.45 3.04
C MET A 169 1.52 18.39 3.94
N GLN A 170 2.35 18.85 4.86
CA GLN A 170 2.92 18.03 5.92
C GLN A 170 2.34 18.47 7.25
N LEU A 171 1.77 17.52 7.97
CA LEU A 171 1.27 17.72 9.33
C LEU A 171 2.15 16.93 10.28
N SER A 172 2.61 17.55 11.37
CA SER A 172 3.32 16.80 12.39
C SER A 172 2.33 15.94 13.20
N LEU A 173 2.74 14.74 13.60
CA LEU A 173 1.83 13.81 14.30
C LEU A 173 1.43 14.36 15.68
N ASP A 174 2.31 15.13 16.35
CA ASP A 174 2.00 15.82 17.59
C ASP A 174 0.90 16.89 17.43
N SER A 175 0.72 17.46 16.23
CA SER A 175 -0.38 18.39 15.96
C SER A 175 -1.74 17.71 15.80
N LEU A 176 -1.77 16.39 15.67
CA LEU A 176 -2.98 15.57 15.54
C LEU A 176 -3.45 14.99 16.88
N ALA A 177 -2.52 14.74 17.80
CA ALA A 177 -2.77 14.14 19.12
C ALA A 177 -1.63 14.52 20.09
N PRO A 178 -1.61 15.76 20.64
CA PRO A 178 -0.48 16.28 21.38
C PRO A 178 -0.15 15.46 22.63
N GLY A 179 1.08 14.91 22.69
CA GLY A 179 1.60 14.20 23.83
C GLY A 179 1.27 12.70 23.90
N ASP A 180 0.39 12.21 23.04
CA ASP A 180 -0.01 10.80 23.02
C ASP A 180 1.09 9.90 22.41
N LYS A 181 1.18 8.67 22.90
CA LYS A 181 2.24 7.72 22.49
C LYS A 181 1.77 6.75 21.40
N ALA A 182 0.51 6.34 21.46
CA ALA A 182 -0.05 5.40 20.51
C ALA A 182 -1.08 6.09 19.61
N LEU A 183 -0.83 6.08 18.31
CA LEU A 183 -1.64 6.79 17.32
C LEU A 183 -2.16 5.84 16.24
N ALA A 184 -3.42 6.00 15.88
CA ALA A 184 -4.00 5.52 14.63
C ALA A 184 -4.71 6.68 13.94
N VAL A 185 -4.54 6.80 12.61
CA VAL A 185 -5.08 7.92 11.83
C VAL A 185 -5.86 7.39 10.65
N GLN A 186 -7.08 7.89 10.49
CA GLN A 186 -7.87 7.72 9.28
C GLN A 186 -7.86 9.02 8.47
N VAL A 187 -7.50 8.92 7.20
CA VAL A 187 -7.56 10.03 6.24
C VAL A 187 -8.71 9.78 5.29
N ILE A 188 -9.65 10.71 5.18
CA ILE A 188 -10.86 10.62 4.36
C ILE A 188 -10.95 11.84 3.45
N PRO A 189 -10.54 11.76 2.19
CA PRO A 189 -10.79 12.81 1.22
C PRO A 189 -12.28 12.98 0.96
N ARG A 190 -12.84 14.16 1.24
CA ARG A 190 -14.22 14.50 0.86
C ARG A 190 -14.33 14.93 -0.59
N SER A 191 -13.25 15.50 -1.11
CA SER A 191 -13.17 15.92 -2.52
C SER A 191 -11.71 15.85 -3.00
N GLY A 192 -11.53 15.84 -4.33
CA GLY A 192 -10.21 15.89 -4.97
C GLY A 192 -9.54 14.52 -5.11
N ARG A 193 -8.29 14.53 -5.54
CA ARG A 193 -7.46 13.33 -5.77
C ARG A 193 -6.29 13.33 -4.78
N VAL A 194 -6.53 12.76 -3.63
CA VAL A 194 -5.58 12.83 -2.50
C VAL A 194 -4.89 11.49 -2.28
N ASN A 195 -3.58 11.56 -2.09
CA ASN A 195 -2.74 10.48 -1.61
C ASN A 195 -2.24 10.85 -0.21
N ALA A 196 -2.15 9.88 0.68
CA ALA A 196 -1.64 10.08 2.02
C ALA A 196 -0.48 9.11 2.30
N PHE A 197 0.54 9.61 3.02
CA PHE A 197 1.68 8.83 3.49
C PHE A 197 1.99 9.22 4.91
N MET A 198 2.49 8.29 5.72
CA MET A 198 2.87 8.58 7.09
C MET A 198 4.26 8.03 7.40
N ILE A 199 5.06 8.84 8.07
CA ILE A 199 6.38 8.47 8.60
C ILE A 199 6.30 8.62 10.12
N ASP A 200 6.69 7.58 10.83
CA ASP A 200 6.97 7.61 12.26
C ASP A 200 8.48 7.74 12.46
N GLU A 201 8.92 8.83 13.05
CA GLU A 201 10.31 9.05 13.44
C GLU A 201 10.35 9.39 14.92
N GLN A 202 10.91 8.49 15.72
CA GLN A 202 10.93 8.59 17.16
C GLN A 202 12.28 9.12 17.67
N GLY A 203 12.23 9.86 18.75
CA GLY A 203 13.39 10.42 19.42
C GLY A 203 13.23 10.48 20.94
N ALA A 204 14.36 10.58 21.64
CA ALA A 204 14.42 10.89 23.05
C ALA A 204 15.39 12.07 23.24
N GLY A 205 14.84 13.26 23.34
CA GLY A 205 15.62 14.50 23.25
C GLY A 205 16.30 14.61 21.89
N LEU A 206 17.63 14.72 21.88
CA LEU A 206 18.44 14.79 20.66
C LEU A 206 18.78 13.40 20.05
N LYS A 207 18.54 12.32 20.78
CA LYS A 207 18.84 10.96 20.34
C LYS A 207 17.72 10.44 19.44
N ALA A 208 18.07 10.04 18.20
CA ALA A 208 17.17 9.31 17.34
C ALA A 208 16.99 7.87 17.86
N LEU A 209 15.76 7.39 17.92
CA LEU A 209 15.41 6.01 18.32
C LEU A 209 15.07 5.11 17.15
N GLY A 210 14.94 5.68 15.94
CA GLY A 210 14.60 4.99 14.73
C GLY A 210 13.45 5.66 13.98
N GLY A 211 13.07 5.07 12.85
CA GLY A 211 11.92 5.51 12.07
C GLY A 211 11.56 4.55 10.95
N ASP A 212 10.31 4.60 10.51
CA ASP A 212 9.82 3.83 9.38
C ASP A 212 8.60 4.53 8.74
N PHE A 213 8.25 4.08 7.54
CA PHE A 213 6.93 4.37 6.99
C PHE A 213 5.87 3.52 7.69
N VAL A 214 4.80 4.16 8.13
CA VAL A 214 3.57 3.45 8.47
C VAL A 214 2.76 3.32 7.19
N ASN A 215 2.80 2.15 6.56
CA ASN A 215 2.09 1.92 5.31
C ASN A 215 0.59 1.83 5.55
N SER A 216 -0.21 2.47 4.70
CA SER A 216 -1.66 2.50 4.84
C SER A 216 -2.35 1.28 4.26
N TYR A 217 -3.57 1.02 4.73
CA TYR A 217 -4.54 0.12 4.11
C TYR A 217 -5.95 0.72 4.18
N SER A 218 -6.86 0.20 3.35
CA SER A 218 -8.09 0.93 3.03
C SER A 218 -9.19 0.78 4.07
N ASN A 219 -9.40 -0.42 4.63
CA ASN A 219 -10.62 -0.74 5.36
C ASN A 219 -10.34 -1.48 6.67
N ALA A 220 -11.10 -1.14 7.71
CA ALA A 220 -11.21 -2.01 8.88
C ALA A 220 -11.86 -3.34 8.50
N SER A 221 -11.46 -4.44 9.12
CA SER A 221 -11.95 -5.78 8.82
C SER A 221 -12.05 -6.63 10.09
N LYS A 222 -12.93 -7.64 10.06
CA LYS A 222 -13.05 -8.64 11.13
C LYS A 222 -11.91 -9.66 11.12
N GLU A 223 -11.21 -9.76 10.02
CA GLU A 223 -9.99 -10.55 9.86
C GLU A 223 -8.92 -9.70 9.18
N LEU A 224 -7.74 -9.66 9.78
CA LEU A 224 -6.55 -8.99 9.25
C LEU A 224 -5.38 -9.96 9.21
N VAL A 225 -4.56 -9.89 8.17
CA VAL A 225 -3.28 -10.57 8.10
C VAL A 225 -2.17 -9.55 7.92
N ILE A 226 -1.19 -9.57 8.82
CA ILE A 226 0.01 -8.74 8.77
C ILE A 226 1.17 -9.67 8.39
N PRO A 227 1.59 -9.68 7.13
CA PRO A 227 2.68 -10.53 6.65
C PRO A 227 4.04 -9.88 6.93
N ALA A 228 5.11 -10.67 6.81
CA ALA A 228 6.48 -10.19 6.83
C ALA A 228 6.85 -9.34 8.06
N ILE A 229 6.53 -9.84 9.25
CA ILE A 229 7.02 -9.26 10.50
C ILE A 229 8.46 -9.74 10.71
N PRO A 230 9.45 -8.83 10.88
CA PRO A 230 10.84 -9.23 11.06
C PRO A 230 11.06 -9.87 12.44
N ASN A 231 11.73 -11.01 12.48
CA ASN A 231 12.19 -11.65 13.72
C ASN A 231 13.72 -11.68 13.72
N GLN A 232 14.33 -10.77 14.46
CA GLN A 232 15.77 -10.76 14.63
C GLN A 232 16.19 -11.76 15.70
N LEU A 233 16.74 -12.89 15.27
CA LEU A 233 17.30 -13.88 16.19
C LEU A 233 18.52 -13.28 16.92
N PRO A 234 18.64 -13.47 18.24
CA PRO A 234 19.78 -13.01 19.00
C PRO A 234 21.05 -13.71 18.54
N LYS A 235 22.15 -12.97 18.46
CA LYS A 235 23.45 -13.59 18.29
C LYS A 235 23.82 -14.37 19.55
N LYS A 236 24.72 -15.36 19.39
CA LYS A 236 25.19 -16.17 20.53
C LYS A 236 25.70 -15.26 21.65
N GLY A 237 25.06 -15.32 22.83
CA GLY A 237 25.38 -14.49 24.00
C GLY A 237 24.62 -13.16 24.11
N GLU A 238 23.76 -12.81 23.14
CA GLU A 238 22.88 -11.64 23.21
C GLU A 238 21.49 -12.05 23.73
N LYS A 239 20.86 -11.17 24.51
CA LYS A 239 19.44 -11.36 24.86
C LYS A 239 18.59 -11.12 23.61
N ALA A 240 17.52 -11.88 23.43
CA ALA A 240 16.55 -11.65 22.37
C ALA A 240 16.08 -10.18 22.44
N SER A 241 16.26 -9.43 21.35
CA SER A 241 15.83 -8.04 21.27
C SER A 241 14.39 -7.88 20.77
N GLY A 242 13.66 -8.97 20.65
CA GLY A 242 12.47 -9.10 19.82
C GLY A 242 11.14 -8.90 20.54
N ALA A 243 10.97 -7.83 21.29
CA ALA A 243 9.61 -7.43 21.67
C ALA A 243 8.88 -6.88 20.44
N HIS A 244 7.82 -7.57 20.04
CA HIS A 244 6.85 -7.08 19.08
C HIS A 244 5.70 -6.43 19.83
N THR A 245 5.20 -5.32 19.33
CA THR A 245 4.03 -4.65 19.88
C THR A 245 2.92 -4.62 18.83
N LEU A 246 1.84 -5.34 19.11
CA LEU A 246 0.59 -5.18 18.36
C LEU A 246 -0.05 -3.86 18.76
N ARG A 247 -0.32 -2.98 17.80
CA ARG A 247 -1.21 -1.84 17.97
C ARG A 247 -2.52 -2.14 17.25
N ILE A 248 -3.64 -1.98 17.95
CA ILE A 248 -4.96 -2.37 17.45
C ILE A 248 -6.03 -1.38 17.91
N LEU A 249 -7.04 -1.19 17.07
CA LEU A 249 -8.17 -0.30 17.31
C LEU A 249 -9.43 -0.90 16.68
N THR A 250 -10.56 -0.89 17.40
CA THR A 250 -11.88 -0.97 16.80
C THR A 250 -12.44 0.45 16.62
N PRO A 251 -12.60 0.92 15.37
CA PRO A 251 -12.99 2.31 15.10
C PRO A 251 -14.50 2.57 15.29
N GLY A 252 -15.30 1.52 15.48
CA GLY A 252 -16.73 1.61 15.76
C GLY A 252 -17.02 2.05 17.21
N ASP A 253 -18.27 1.95 17.60
CA ASP A 253 -18.76 2.39 18.92
C ASP A 253 -18.99 1.19 19.87
N VAL A 254 -18.61 -0.02 19.46
CA VAL A 254 -18.82 -1.28 20.23
C VAL A 254 -17.47 -1.86 20.63
N ASN A 255 -17.31 -2.11 21.94
CA ASN A 255 -16.16 -2.84 22.48
C ASN A 255 -16.13 -4.25 21.88
N THR A 256 -14.95 -4.78 21.67
CA THR A 256 -14.80 -6.10 21.07
C THR A 256 -13.66 -6.89 21.70
N THR A 257 -13.50 -8.12 21.26
CA THR A 257 -12.33 -8.94 21.59
C THR A 257 -11.57 -9.28 20.33
N PHE A 258 -10.30 -9.63 20.46
CA PHE A 258 -9.53 -10.18 19.35
C PHE A 258 -8.74 -11.41 19.76
N THR A 259 -8.41 -12.23 18.78
CA THR A 259 -7.45 -13.33 18.90
C THR A 259 -6.35 -13.12 17.86
N LEU A 260 -5.08 -13.21 18.30
CA LEU A 260 -3.91 -13.14 17.44
C LEU A 260 -3.29 -14.53 17.30
N GLU A 261 -3.19 -15.02 16.08
CA GLU A 261 -2.51 -16.24 15.69
C GLU A 261 -1.21 -15.91 14.97
N VAL A 262 -0.10 -16.49 15.41
CA VAL A 262 1.20 -16.40 14.72
C VAL A 262 1.24 -17.47 13.63
N LEU A 263 1.65 -17.08 12.43
CA LEU A 263 1.91 -17.95 11.28
C LEU A 263 3.41 -17.96 11.01
N SER A 264 4.06 -19.10 11.20
CA SER A 264 5.51 -19.24 11.05
C SER A 264 5.89 -20.53 10.33
N ALA A 265 7.17 -20.65 9.95
CA ALA A 265 7.70 -21.89 9.39
C ALA A 265 7.70 -23.05 10.41
N ASP A 266 7.66 -22.73 11.69
CA ASP A 266 7.58 -23.71 12.79
C ASP A 266 6.13 -24.15 13.07
N GLY A 267 5.15 -23.63 12.29
CA GLY A 267 3.71 -23.86 12.42
C GLY A 267 2.94 -22.63 12.90
N LYS A 268 1.65 -22.80 13.16
CA LYS A 268 0.77 -21.76 13.66
C LYS A 268 0.35 -21.99 15.10
N PHE A 269 0.28 -20.90 15.87
CA PHE A 269 -0.09 -20.94 17.29
C PHE A 269 -0.56 -19.58 17.79
N ILE A 270 -1.28 -19.59 18.90
CA ILE A 270 -1.71 -18.38 19.61
C ILE A 270 -0.72 -18.12 20.75
N PRO A 271 0.01 -16.99 20.76
CA PRO A 271 0.88 -16.63 21.87
C PRO A 271 0.09 -16.49 23.18
N VAL A 272 0.75 -16.78 24.30
CA VAL A 272 0.14 -16.65 25.62
C VAL A 272 -0.41 -15.25 25.84
N GLY A 273 -1.66 -15.15 26.25
CA GLY A 273 -2.35 -13.89 26.49
C GLY A 273 -2.87 -13.18 25.26
N MET A 274 -2.85 -13.82 24.06
CA MET A 274 -3.34 -13.24 22.80
C MET A 274 -4.64 -13.89 22.30
N SER A 275 -5.33 -14.64 23.14
CA SER A 275 -6.66 -15.20 22.86
C SER A 275 -7.73 -14.38 23.55
N SER A 276 -8.79 -14.01 22.83
CA SER A 276 -9.96 -13.29 23.34
C SER A 276 -9.63 -12.05 24.20
N ARG A 277 -8.67 -11.25 23.75
CA ARG A 277 -8.30 -10.00 24.45
C ARG A 277 -9.32 -8.91 24.18
N SER A 278 -9.81 -8.27 25.22
CA SER A 278 -10.75 -7.13 25.11
C SER A 278 -10.03 -5.87 24.65
N ILE A 279 -10.70 -5.08 23.80
CA ILE A 279 -10.31 -3.74 23.40
C ILE A 279 -11.54 -2.82 23.43
N ASP A 280 -11.32 -1.60 23.85
CA ASP A 280 -12.37 -0.58 23.94
C ASP A 280 -12.58 0.12 22.60
N ALA A 281 -13.84 0.48 22.31
CA ALA A 281 -14.22 1.17 21.11
C ALA A 281 -13.60 2.57 21.04
N GLY A 282 -13.02 2.91 19.89
CA GLY A 282 -12.44 4.24 19.64
C GLY A 282 -11.14 4.53 20.37
N VAL A 283 -10.56 3.54 21.07
CA VAL A 283 -9.31 3.67 21.84
C VAL A 283 -8.23 2.75 21.27
N VAL A 284 -7.05 3.29 21.05
CA VAL A 284 -5.90 2.52 20.57
C VAL A 284 -5.32 1.70 21.72
N SER A 285 -5.21 0.39 21.51
CA SER A 285 -4.63 -0.52 22.49
C SER A 285 -3.30 -1.09 21.98
N GLU A 286 -2.36 -1.32 22.88
CA GLU A 286 -1.07 -1.94 22.59
C GLU A 286 -0.86 -3.21 23.43
N PHE A 287 -0.38 -4.26 22.78
CA PHE A 287 -0.09 -5.55 23.39
C PHE A 287 1.29 -6.04 22.95
N SER A 288 2.18 -6.23 23.89
CA SER A 288 3.50 -6.83 23.62
C SER A 288 3.39 -8.34 23.55
N PHE A 289 4.12 -8.96 22.62
CA PHE A 289 4.23 -10.40 22.46
C PHE A 289 5.60 -10.80 21.93
N GLU A 290 6.06 -11.99 22.30
CA GLU A 290 7.34 -12.57 21.86
C GLU A 290 7.10 -13.99 21.36
N PRO A 291 6.96 -14.21 20.06
CA PRO A 291 6.86 -15.56 19.52
C PRO A 291 8.22 -16.25 19.60
N LYS A 292 8.28 -17.42 20.21
CA LYS A 292 9.49 -18.26 20.24
C LYS A 292 9.57 -19.08 18.96
N ILE A 293 10.10 -18.48 17.90
CA ILE A 293 10.22 -19.08 16.56
C ILE A 293 11.67 -18.96 16.05
N SER A 294 12.07 -19.89 15.20
CA SER A 294 13.43 -19.94 14.60
C SER A 294 13.53 -19.14 13.30
N ALA A 295 12.39 -18.83 12.66
CA ALA A 295 12.35 -18.14 11.39
C ALA A 295 12.71 -16.65 11.53
N SER A 296 13.36 -16.07 10.52
CA SER A 296 13.74 -14.64 10.48
C SER A 296 12.58 -13.69 10.12
N ALA A 297 11.43 -14.25 9.75
CA ALA A 297 10.20 -13.52 9.49
C ALA A 297 9.00 -14.42 9.79
N PHE A 298 7.91 -13.80 10.24
CA PHE A 298 6.65 -14.46 10.49
C PHE A 298 5.48 -13.55 10.06
N ALA A 299 4.27 -14.05 10.17
CA ALA A 299 3.05 -13.28 9.97
C ALA A 299 2.11 -13.46 11.17
N VAL A 300 1.15 -12.56 11.31
CA VAL A 300 0.06 -12.73 12.24
C VAL A 300 -1.29 -12.63 11.55
N ARG A 301 -2.24 -13.47 11.97
CA ARG A 301 -3.65 -13.36 11.66
C ARG A 301 -4.37 -12.86 12.91
N ILE A 302 -5.22 -11.85 12.75
CA ILE A 302 -5.99 -11.27 13.85
C ILE A 302 -7.46 -11.38 13.47
N THR A 303 -8.25 -11.97 14.33
CA THR A 303 -9.70 -12.13 14.16
C THR A 303 -10.45 -11.44 15.29
N SER A 304 -11.57 -10.80 14.95
CA SER A 304 -12.42 -10.07 15.89
C SER A 304 -13.88 -10.13 15.44
N PRO A 305 -14.86 -10.16 16.37
CA PRO A 305 -16.28 -10.03 16.05
C PRO A 305 -16.63 -8.71 15.35
N GLU A 306 -15.95 -7.60 15.72
CA GLU A 306 -16.13 -6.29 15.12
C GLU A 306 -14.96 -5.90 14.20
N PRO A 307 -15.18 -5.02 13.22
CA PRO A 307 -14.11 -4.54 12.36
C PRO A 307 -13.00 -3.83 13.14
N ILE A 308 -11.78 -4.22 12.89
CA ILE A 308 -10.57 -3.71 13.55
C ILE A 308 -9.57 -3.17 12.52
N VAL A 309 -8.65 -2.34 12.99
CA VAL A 309 -7.44 -1.95 12.28
C VAL A 309 -6.24 -2.25 13.16
N ALA A 310 -5.15 -2.77 12.59
CA ALA A 310 -3.99 -3.20 13.36
C ALA A 310 -2.67 -3.12 12.58
N SER A 311 -1.57 -2.99 13.32
CA SER A 311 -0.20 -3.13 12.82
C SER A 311 0.70 -3.71 13.91
N VAL A 312 1.88 -4.15 13.53
CA VAL A 312 2.90 -4.64 14.47
C VAL A 312 4.15 -3.79 14.34
N SER A 313 4.59 -3.20 15.45
CA SER A 313 5.91 -2.60 15.58
C SER A 313 6.90 -3.64 16.07
N SER A 314 8.05 -3.74 15.43
CA SER A 314 9.12 -4.69 15.78
C SER A 314 10.42 -3.93 15.99
N SER A 315 11.04 -4.11 17.17
CA SER A 315 12.38 -3.57 17.40
C SER A 315 13.41 -4.35 16.59
N VAL A 316 14.28 -3.63 15.90
CA VAL A 316 15.39 -4.21 15.11
C VAL A 316 16.70 -3.51 15.45
N THR A 317 17.80 -4.21 15.23
CA THR A 317 19.13 -3.65 15.40
C THR A 317 19.91 -3.75 14.08
N ILE A 318 20.38 -2.63 13.58
CA ILE A 318 21.20 -2.54 12.35
C ILE A 318 22.58 -2.07 12.74
N SER A 319 23.59 -2.89 12.46
CA SER A 319 24.98 -2.63 12.85
C SER A 319 25.11 -2.36 14.36
N ARG A 320 25.07 -1.09 14.79
CA ARG A 320 25.22 -0.71 16.21
C ARG A 320 24.09 0.22 16.70
N HIS A 321 23.09 0.51 15.87
CA HIS A 321 21.97 1.35 16.27
C HIS A 321 20.66 0.56 16.32
N LYS A 322 19.78 1.00 17.21
CA LYS A 322 18.42 0.48 17.34
C LYS A 322 17.53 1.21 16.35
N ASP A 323 16.62 0.46 15.76
CA ASP A 323 15.60 0.93 14.85
C ASP A 323 14.30 0.14 15.12
N PHE A 324 13.23 0.47 14.44
CA PHE A 324 11.99 -0.30 14.48
C PHE A 324 11.33 -0.36 13.11
N VAL A 325 10.47 -1.34 12.92
CA VAL A 325 9.73 -1.57 11.67
C VAL A 325 8.25 -1.63 11.96
N TRP A 326 7.45 -0.90 11.18
CA TRP A 326 6.00 -1.03 11.16
C TRP A 326 5.55 -2.00 10.07
N SER A 327 5.14 -3.21 10.45
CA SER A 327 4.46 -4.15 9.58
C SER A 327 2.95 -3.93 9.65
N THR A 328 2.30 -3.71 8.50
CA THR A 328 0.88 -3.36 8.42
C THR A 328 0.08 -4.47 7.74
N ALA A 329 -1.24 -4.49 7.97
CA ALA A 329 -2.13 -5.42 7.31
C ALA A 329 -2.13 -5.20 5.79
N THR A 330 -2.30 -6.29 5.04
CA THR A 330 -2.39 -6.26 3.58
C THR A 330 -3.68 -6.93 3.11
N PRO A 331 -4.22 -6.52 1.96
CA PRO A 331 -5.31 -7.26 1.33
C PRO A 331 -4.82 -8.60 0.75
N PRO A 332 -5.74 -9.52 0.40
CA PRO A 332 -5.39 -10.72 -0.35
C PRO A 332 -4.61 -10.40 -1.62
N LEU A 333 -3.57 -11.20 -1.86
CA LEU A 333 -2.62 -11.00 -2.95
C LEU A 333 -3.29 -11.19 -4.32
N THR A 334 -3.07 -10.22 -5.20
CA THR A 334 -3.54 -10.24 -6.60
C THR A 334 -2.36 -10.16 -7.56
N PRO A 335 -2.51 -10.54 -8.84
CA PRO A 335 -1.48 -10.32 -9.85
C PRO A 335 -1.07 -8.85 -9.93
N MET A 336 0.23 -8.58 -9.84
CA MET A 336 0.77 -7.22 -9.80
C MET A 336 2.27 -7.17 -10.04
N SER A 337 2.80 -5.98 -10.25
CA SER A 337 4.25 -5.76 -10.39
C SER A 337 4.74 -4.59 -9.54
N VAL A 338 5.91 -4.76 -8.92
CA VAL A 338 6.58 -3.74 -8.10
C VAL A 338 8.02 -3.55 -8.59
N ALA A 339 8.46 -2.30 -8.68
CA ALA A 339 9.85 -1.97 -8.98
C ALA A 339 10.72 -2.07 -7.72
N VAL A 340 11.84 -2.79 -7.82
CA VAL A 340 12.73 -3.07 -6.68
C VAL A 340 14.21 -2.78 -7.00
N THR A 341 14.47 -2.01 -8.04
CA THR A 341 15.86 -1.71 -8.48
C THR A 341 16.72 -1.21 -7.33
N GLY A 342 17.88 -1.86 -7.13
CA GLY A 342 18.82 -1.51 -6.07
C GLY A 342 18.38 -1.91 -4.67
N LEU A 343 17.37 -2.76 -4.57
CA LEU A 343 16.87 -3.35 -3.34
C LEU A 343 16.87 -4.88 -3.50
N SER A 344 16.94 -5.60 -2.38
CA SER A 344 16.89 -7.08 -2.37
C SER A 344 15.90 -7.53 -1.28
N PRO A 345 14.58 -7.35 -1.51
CA PRO A 345 13.59 -7.69 -0.51
C PRO A 345 13.51 -9.19 -0.26
N LEU A 346 13.19 -9.56 0.99
CA LEU A 346 12.67 -10.85 1.36
C LEU A 346 11.14 -10.75 1.37
N ILE A 347 10.47 -11.40 0.43
CA ILE A 347 9.01 -11.44 0.40
C ILE A 347 8.55 -12.61 1.26
N ALA A 348 7.61 -12.34 2.17
CA ALA A 348 6.90 -13.35 2.93
C ALA A 348 5.45 -13.40 2.45
N PHE A 349 5.01 -14.61 2.13
CA PHE A 349 3.64 -14.95 1.77
C PHE A 349 3.02 -15.66 2.97
N ALA A 350 1.83 -15.23 3.38
CA ALA A 350 1.10 -15.80 4.52
C ALA A 350 -0.28 -16.31 4.09
N GLY A 351 -0.69 -17.46 4.58
CA GLY A 351 -1.99 -18.07 4.27
C GLY A 351 -2.02 -19.57 4.56
N ASP A 352 -3.20 -20.16 4.69
CA ASP A 352 -3.34 -21.59 5.04
C ASP A 352 -2.80 -22.50 3.91
N SER A 353 -2.88 -22.09 2.66
CA SER A 353 -2.32 -22.80 1.50
C SER A 353 -1.70 -21.80 0.54
N ILE A 354 -0.39 -21.84 0.42
CA ILE A 354 0.40 -20.90 -0.36
C ILE A 354 0.85 -21.59 -1.65
N ALA A 355 0.40 -21.06 -2.79
CA ALA A 355 0.90 -21.42 -4.11
C ALA A 355 0.98 -20.14 -4.97
N VAL A 356 2.16 -19.55 -5.05
CA VAL A 356 2.39 -18.27 -5.73
C VAL A 356 3.44 -18.44 -6.82
N LYS A 357 3.11 -17.99 -8.04
CA LYS A 357 4.08 -17.90 -9.13
C LYS A 357 4.62 -16.47 -9.19
N VAL A 358 5.92 -16.34 -9.09
CA VAL A 358 6.64 -15.06 -9.09
C VAL A 358 7.65 -15.00 -10.23
N GLN A 359 7.90 -13.77 -10.71
CA GLN A 359 8.94 -13.50 -11.69
C GLN A 359 9.76 -12.28 -11.24
N ALA A 360 11.06 -12.36 -11.39
CA ALA A 360 11.96 -11.23 -11.25
C ALA A 360 12.55 -10.86 -12.60
N LYS A 361 12.34 -9.62 -13.05
CA LYS A 361 13.01 -9.08 -14.24
C LYS A 361 14.31 -8.43 -13.82
N LEU A 362 15.43 -8.93 -14.32
CA LEU A 362 16.76 -8.47 -13.95
C LEU A 362 17.15 -7.20 -14.73
N VAL A 363 18.16 -6.48 -14.24
CA VAL A 363 18.70 -5.28 -14.91
C VAL A 363 19.21 -5.59 -16.32
N ASN A 364 19.78 -6.78 -16.56
CA ASN A 364 20.24 -7.25 -17.87
C ASN A 364 19.11 -7.70 -18.82
N GLY A 365 17.85 -7.59 -18.39
CA GLY A 365 16.67 -7.95 -19.19
C GLY A 365 16.21 -9.40 -19.06
N LYS A 366 17.00 -10.31 -18.47
CA LYS A 366 16.60 -11.70 -18.20
C LYS A 366 15.47 -11.75 -17.18
N THR A 367 14.62 -12.76 -17.27
CA THR A 367 13.54 -13.04 -16.31
C THR A 367 13.85 -14.33 -15.57
N VAL A 368 13.76 -14.30 -14.27
CA VAL A 368 13.87 -15.47 -13.37
C VAL A 368 12.49 -15.74 -12.81
N SER A 369 11.98 -16.95 -12.99
CA SER A 369 10.68 -17.37 -12.45
C SER A 369 10.89 -18.32 -11.28
N ALA A 370 10.00 -18.25 -10.29
CA ALA A 370 9.95 -19.16 -9.16
C ALA A 370 8.51 -19.52 -8.81
N SER A 371 8.32 -20.70 -8.24
CA SER A 371 7.04 -21.13 -7.65
C SER A 371 7.28 -21.29 -6.14
N VAL A 372 6.59 -20.47 -5.36
CA VAL A 372 6.64 -20.49 -3.89
C VAL A 372 5.46 -21.26 -3.39
N LYS A 373 5.69 -22.31 -2.61
CA LYS A 373 4.66 -23.19 -2.04
C LYS A 373 4.90 -23.36 -0.55
N GLY A 374 3.84 -23.54 0.22
CA GLY A 374 3.91 -23.78 1.66
C GLY A 374 2.54 -23.69 2.33
N SER A 375 2.57 -23.75 3.65
CA SER A 375 1.46 -23.47 4.54
C SER A 375 1.92 -22.47 5.59
N ASP A 376 0.97 -21.70 6.11
CA ASP A 376 1.15 -20.68 7.13
C ASP A 376 2.06 -19.53 6.68
N ILE A 377 3.33 -19.76 6.35
CA ILE A 377 4.25 -18.81 5.77
C ILE A 377 5.20 -19.48 4.76
N ALA A 378 5.50 -18.78 3.69
CA ALA A 378 6.58 -19.14 2.76
C ALA A 378 7.33 -17.89 2.34
N THR A 379 8.64 -17.97 2.17
CA THR A 379 9.48 -16.81 1.83
C THR A 379 10.18 -16.99 0.50
N TRP A 380 10.41 -15.84 -0.17
CA TRP A 380 11.20 -15.78 -1.39
C TRP A 380 12.13 -14.56 -1.34
N ARG A 381 13.43 -14.82 -1.45
CA ARG A 381 14.40 -13.73 -1.56
C ARG A 381 14.54 -13.31 -3.02
N VAL A 382 14.26 -12.04 -3.27
CA VAL A 382 14.38 -11.45 -4.59
C VAL A 382 15.85 -11.34 -4.98
N PRO A 383 16.24 -11.72 -6.23
CA PRO A 383 17.62 -11.53 -6.70
C PRO A 383 18.09 -10.07 -6.57
N ALA A 384 19.31 -9.85 -6.11
CA ALA A 384 19.86 -8.51 -5.83
C ALA A 384 19.90 -7.58 -7.06
N ASN A 385 20.00 -8.15 -8.27
CA ASN A 385 20.01 -7.43 -9.54
C ASN A 385 18.61 -7.34 -10.20
N ALA A 386 17.54 -7.66 -9.48
CA ALA A 386 16.18 -7.48 -9.97
C ALA A 386 15.84 -5.99 -10.09
N ARG A 387 15.20 -5.62 -11.20
CA ARG A 387 14.62 -4.28 -11.38
C ARG A 387 13.13 -4.23 -11.04
N SER A 388 12.43 -5.34 -11.24
CA SER A 388 11.02 -5.49 -10.84
C SER A 388 10.71 -6.94 -10.51
N ILE A 389 9.71 -7.12 -9.67
CA ILE A 389 9.07 -8.39 -9.38
C ILE A 389 7.65 -8.36 -9.89
N THR A 390 7.15 -9.51 -10.32
CA THR A 390 5.76 -9.68 -10.76
C THR A 390 5.18 -10.89 -10.05
N ILE A 391 4.06 -10.69 -9.38
CA ILE A 391 3.19 -11.76 -8.93
C ILE A 391 2.32 -12.16 -10.12
N VAL A 392 2.56 -13.33 -10.68
CA VAL A 392 1.85 -13.82 -11.87
C VAL A 392 0.50 -14.42 -11.48
N SER A 393 0.50 -15.23 -10.43
CA SER A 393 -0.70 -15.86 -9.89
C SER A 393 -0.49 -16.20 -8.42
N SER A 394 -1.59 -16.28 -7.66
CA SER A 394 -1.63 -16.64 -6.26
C SER A 394 -2.84 -17.52 -5.98
N SER A 395 -2.72 -18.49 -5.07
CA SER A 395 -3.89 -19.13 -4.47
C SER A 395 -4.72 -18.12 -3.69
N LYS A 396 -6.01 -18.41 -3.51
CA LYS A 396 -6.94 -17.57 -2.76
C LYS A 396 -6.53 -17.53 -1.27
N GLY A 397 -6.70 -16.38 -0.63
CA GLY A 397 -6.40 -16.20 0.80
C GLY A 397 -4.91 -16.13 1.13
N VAL A 398 -4.04 -15.80 0.15
CA VAL A 398 -2.64 -15.49 0.39
C VAL A 398 -2.46 -13.98 0.52
N PHE A 399 -1.66 -13.58 1.50
CA PHE A 399 -1.27 -12.20 1.78
C PHE A 399 0.24 -12.06 1.63
N ALA A 400 0.75 -10.88 1.32
CA ALA A 400 2.20 -10.72 1.14
C ALA A 400 2.73 -9.37 1.61
N GLY A 401 3.92 -9.41 2.18
CA GLY A 401 4.74 -8.27 2.53
C GLY A 401 6.20 -8.52 2.20
N ALA A 402 6.98 -7.47 2.15
CA ALA A 402 8.41 -7.55 1.88
C ALA A 402 9.21 -6.84 2.97
N LEU A 403 10.31 -7.45 3.38
CA LEU A 403 11.31 -6.89 4.28
C LEU A 403 12.54 -6.48 3.49
N ILE A 404 13.02 -5.27 3.71
CA ILE A 404 14.19 -4.70 3.05
C ILE A 404 15.18 -4.26 4.12
N ALA A 405 16.38 -4.87 4.10
CA ALA A 405 17.51 -4.44 4.92
C ALA A 405 18.42 -3.50 4.10
N SER A 406 18.84 -2.43 4.70
CA SER A 406 19.85 -1.50 4.18
C SER A 406 20.90 -1.21 5.23
N THR A 407 21.95 -0.48 4.86
CA THR A 407 22.98 -0.03 5.81
C THR A 407 22.47 0.94 6.88
N ASN A 408 21.39 1.66 6.58
CA ASN A 408 20.83 2.69 7.46
C ASN A 408 19.61 2.22 8.26
N GLY A 409 18.94 1.14 7.87
CA GLY A 409 17.72 0.70 8.54
C GLY A 409 17.10 -0.53 7.89
N TYR A 410 15.96 -0.91 8.42
CA TYR A 410 15.17 -2.06 8.02
C TYR A 410 13.72 -1.61 7.85
N GLY A 411 13.08 -1.90 6.75
CA GLY A 411 11.72 -1.44 6.48
C GLY A 411 10.81 -2.54 5.93
N PHE A 412 9.52 -2.37 6.14
CA PHE A 412 8.45 -3.19 5.61
C PHE A 412 7.78 -2.51 4.41
N ILE A 413 7.45 -3.28 3.39
CA ILE A 413 6.67 -2.84 2.24
C ILE A 413 5.50 -3.80 2.05
N PRO A 414 4.24 -3.31 2.02
CA PRO A 414 3.11 -4.16 1.65
C PRO A 414 3.22 -4.53 0.17
N ILE A 415 2.94 -5.78 -0.20
CA ILE A 415 2.87 -6.20 -1.60
C ILE A 415 1.43 -6.00 -2.07
N VAL A 416 1.16 -4.77 -2.50
CA VAL A 416 -0.16 -4.33 -2.96
C VAL A 416 -0.05 -3.57 -4.28
N ASN A 417 -1.11 -3.54 -5.05
CA ASN A 417 -1.13 -2.88 -6.34
C ASN A 417 -1.35 -1.36 -6.18
N GLY A 418 -0.33 -0.57 -6.44
CA GLY A 418 -0.44 0.90 -6.45
C GLY A 418 -0.96 1.47 -7.77
N SER A 419 -0.92 0.68 -8.87
CA SER A 419 -1.35 1.10 -10.21
C SER A 419 -2.11 -0.04 -10.88
N ALA A 420 -3.36 -0.25 -10.52
CA ALA A 420 -4.23 -1.24 -11.12
C ALA A 420 -4.75 -0.79 -12.49
N LEU A 421 -4.87 -1.73 -13.43
CA LEU A 421 -5.51 -1.46 -14.72
C LEU A 421 -6.97 -1.07 -14.47
N THR A 422 -7.35 0.11 -14.92
CA THR A 422 -8.75 0.55 -14.95
C THR A 422 -9.31 0.39 -16.34
N ARG A 423 -10.51 -0.16 -16.42
CA ARG A 423 -11.27 -0.29 -17.65
C ARG A 423 -12.51 0.60 -17.51
N VAL A 424 -12.62 1.60 -18.37
CA VAL A 424 -13.74 2.52 -18.41
C VAL A 424 -14.47 2.32 -19.72
N GLU A 425 -15.77 2.13 -19.65
CA GLU A 425 -16.63 2.10 -20.83
C GLU A 425 -16.66 3.50 -21.45
N VAL A 426 -16.29 3.60 -22.71
CA VAL A 426 -16.39 4.87 -23.45
C VAL A 426 -17.84 5.01 -23.90
N PRO A 427 -18.58 6.03 -23.44
CA PRO A 427 -19.94 6.23 -23.89
C PRO A 427 -20.00 6.36 -25.41
N ASN A 428 -20.87 5.60 -26.07
CA ASN A 428 -21.12 5.79 -27.48
C ASN A 428 -21.75 7.17 -27.66
N SER A 429 -21.21 7.99 -28.56
CA SER A 429 -21.83 9.26 -28.91
C SER A 429 -23.22 8.97 -29.51
N ASN A 430 -24.25 9.42 -28.85
CA ASN A 430 -25.61 9.29 -29.33
C ASN A 430 -26.10 10.68 -29.78
N ILE A 431 -26.27 10.87 -31.07
CA ILE A 431 -26.70 12.12 -31.66
C ILE A 431 -28.08 12.59 -31.15
N ARG A 432 -28.88 11.64 -30.59
CA ARG A 432 -30.18 11.93 -30.01
C ARG A 432 -30.08 12.67 -28.66
N VAL A 433 -28.95 12.68 -28.01
CA VAL A 433 -28.73 13.42 -26.76
C VAL A 433 -28.49 14.91 -27.01
N LEU A 434 -28.23 15.30 -28.25
CA LEU A 434 -27.98 16.69 -28.63
C LEU A 434 -29.23 17.45 -29.09
N ASN A 435 -30.37 16.77 -29.20
CA ASN A 435 -31.67 17.41 -29.46
C ASN A 435 -32.53 17.31 -28.20
N PRO A 436 -32.84 18.46 -27.51
CA PRO A 436 -33.79 18.50 -26.42
C PRO A 436 -35.21 18.22 -26.92
#